data_a6ce5e6880fa465f0e9bbac991332057
#
_entry.id   a6ce5e6880fa465f0e9bbac991332057
#
_cell.length_a   1.000
_cell.length_b   1.000
_cell.length_c   1.000
_cell.angle_alpha   90.00
_cell.angle_beta   90.00
_cell.angle_gamma   90.00
#
_symmetry.space_group_name_H-M   'P 1'
#
loop_
_entity.id
_entity.type
_entity.pdbx_description
1 polymer ?
#
loop_
_entity_poly.entity_id
_entity_poly.type
_entity_poly.pdbx_seq_one_letter_code
_entity_poly.pdbx_strand_id
1 'polypeptide(L)'
;MKKSIINKSHLYTSTEDKSSLEAYSKRPIKGKNIIICKSEYHREITDSITYDIINNIDTRQRKSLVIVNVPGTFELPFCIKLVMDKYAKKKKKPPLIFIAVGCVIKGETKHDEYISSTVINALRNLSLEYKVPIIN
;
A
#
# COMPACT_ATOMS: atom_id res chain seq x y z
N MET A 1 29.21 1.99 4.69
CA MET A 1 27.81 2.05 5.20
C MET A 1 26.99 2.98 4.33
N LYS A 2 26.14 2.46 3.48
CA LYS A 2 25.21 3.31 2.71
C LYS A 2 24.18 3.85 3.69
N LYS A 3 24.23 5.16 3.95
CA LYS A 3 23.19 5.86 4.69
C LYS A 3 21.84 5.56 4.01
N SER A 4 20.88 5.10 4.79
CA SER A 4 19.50 4.92 4.39
C SER A 4 19.03 6.16 3.63
N ILE A 5 18.83 6.01 2.31
CA ILE A 5 18.37 7.09 1.42
C ILE A 5 16.89 7.41 1.68
N ILE A 6 16.22 6.57 2.45
CA ILE A 6 14.85 6.81 2.82
C ILE A 6 14.85 7.73 4.04
N ASN A 7 14.69 9.00 3.75
CA ASN A 7 14.28 9.93 4.80
C ASN A 7 12.93 9.44 5.34
N LYS A 8 12.86 9.17 6.63
CA LYS A 8 11.63 8.70 7.30
C LYS A 8 10.40 9.53 6.92
N SER A 9 10.61 10.81 6.59
CA SER A 9 9.55 11.71 6.11
C SER A 9 8.92 11.32 4.76
N HIS A 10 9.56 10.47 3.98
CA HIS A 10 9.00 9.99 2.71
C HIS A 10 8.27 8.65 2.84
N LEU A 11 8.61 7.85 3.85
CA LEU A 11 7.93 6.59 4.17
C LEU A 11 6.67 6.80 5.00
N TYR A 12 6.66 7.86 5.79
CA TYR A 12 5.52 8.18 6.63
C TYR A 12 4.87 9.44 6.07
N THR A 13 3.72 9.31 5.48
CA THR A 13 2.74 10.37 5.58
C THR A 13 2.58 10.58 7.06
N SER A 14 3.09 11.65 7.57
CA SER A 14 3.38 11.92 8.96
C SER A 14 2.44 11.21 9.93
N THR A 15 2.99 10.72 11.03
CA THR A 15 2.22 10.21 12.19
C THR A 15 1.19 11.22 12.71
N GLU A 16 1.21 12.43 12.19
CA GLU A 16 0.26 13.51 12.42
C GLU A 16 -1.04 13.33 11.64
N ASP A 17 -1.03 12.55 10.55
CA ASP A 17 -2.24 12.16 9.85
C ASP A 17 -2.99 11.12 10.68
N LYS A 18 -3.90 11.60 11.50
CA LYS A 18 -4.74 10.81 12.41
C LYS A 18 -5.53 9.69 11.72
N SER A 19 -5.59 9.70 10.39
CA SER A 19 -5.94 8.56 9.57
C SER A 19 -5.22 8.67 8.24
N SER A 20 -4.25 7.79 8.04
CA SER A 20 -3.52 7.68 6.77
C SER A 20 -4.47 7.47 5.58
N LEU A 21 -5.58 6.77 5.80
CA LEU A 21 -6.62 6.56 4.80
C LEU A 21 -7.34 7.85 4.43
N GLU A 22 -7.65 8.68 5.40
CA GLU A 22 -8.35 9.95 5.19
C GLU A 22 -7.45 10.98 4.51
N ALA A 23 -6.22 11.11 4.96
CA ALA A 23 -5.22 11.97 4.34
C ALA A 23 -4.91 11.53 2.91
N TYR A 24 -4.75 10.22 2.67
CA TYR A 24 -4.57 9.69 1.34
C TYR A 24 -5.77 9.98 0.44
N SER A 25 -6.96 9.87 0.99
CA SER A 25 -8.20 10.07 0.24
C SER A 25 -8.33 11.48 -0.36
N LYS A 26 -7.63 12.45 0.19
CA LYS A 26 -7.64 13.87 -0.25
C LYS A 26 -6.54 14.18 -1.27
N ARG A 27 -5.54 13.29 -1.44
CA ARG A 27 -4.43 13.54 -2.38
C ARG A 27 -4.84 13.37 -3.83
N PRO A 28 -4.44 14.26 -4.73
CA PRO A 28 -4.72 14.10 -6.15
C PRO A 28 -3.86 12.98 -6.72
N ILE A 29 -4.47 12.07 -7.46
CA ILE A 29 -3.77 11.05 -8.23
C ILE A 29 -3.42 11.67 -9.58
N LYS A 30 -2.13 11.91 -9.85
CA LYS A 30 -1.61 12.49 -11.10
C LYS A 30 -0.60 11.55 -11.76
N GLY A 31 -0.68 11.40 -13.08
CA GLY A 31 0.28 10.63 -13.87
C GLY A 31 0.17 9.12 -13.68
N LYS A 32 1.29 8.41 -13.83
CA LYS A 32 1.41 7.00 -13.47
C LYS A 32 1.70 6.92 -11.99
N ASN A 33 0.77 6.40 -11.21
CA ASN A 33 0.91 6.38 -9.77
C ASN A 33 1.14 4.95 -9.29
N ILE A 34 2.14 4.81 -8.45
CA ILE A 34 2.39 3.61 -7.67
C ILE A 34 1.93 3.90 -6.24
N ILE A 35 1.05 3.08 -5.73
CA ILE A 35 0.52 3.21 -4.38
C ILE A 35 0.93 1.99 -3.59
N ILE A 36 1.73 2.21 -2.57
CA ILE A 36 2.11 1.18 -1.61
C ILE A 36 1.20 1.30 -0.40
N CYS A 37 0.35 0.30 -0.19
CA CYS A 37 -0.40 0.15 1.06
C CYS A 37 0.39 -0.78 1.97
N LYS A 38 0.79 -0.28 3.14
CA LYS A 38 1.72 -0.97 4.03
C LYS A 38 1.11 -1.16 5.42
N SER A 39 1.15 -2.39 5.93
CA SER A 39 0.79 -2.72 7.30
C SER A 39 1.82 -2.18 8.29
N GLU A 40 1.37 -1.62 9.40
CA GLU A 40 2.23 -1.22 10.52
C GLU A 40 2.50 -2.37 11.50
N TYR A 41 1.72 -3.43 11.44
CA TYR A 41 2.00 -4.65 12.21
C TYR A 41 3.29 -5.29 11.71
N HIS A 42 4.21 -5.61 12.62
CA HIS A 42 5.60 -6.00 12.33
C HIS A 42 6.32 -4.99 11.42
N ARG A 43 6.32 -3.75 11.85
CA ARG A 43 6.79 -2.59 11.11
C ARG A 43 8.22 -2.73 10.61
N GLU A 44 9.12 -3.31 11.37
CA GLU A 44 10.51 -3.55 10.96
C GLU A 44 10.59 -4.42 9.70
N ILE A 45 9.70 -5.39 9.55
CA ILE A 45 9.64 -6.26 8.37
C ILE A 45 9.02 -5.51 7.19
N THR A 46 7.86 -4.90 7.41
CA THR A 46 7.14 -4.20 6.33
C THR A 46 7.88 -2.95 5.85
N ASP A 47 8.61 -2.27 6.72
CA ASP A 47 9.50 -1.16 6.34
C ASP A 47 10.68 -1.64 5.51
N SER A 48 11.32 -2.76 5.87
CA SER A 48 12.41 -3.35 5.09
C SER A 48 11.96 -3.73 3.69
N ILE A 49 10.82 -4.42 3.56
CA ILE A 49 10.24 -4.79 2.27
C ILE A 49 9.94 -3.53 1.44
N THR A 50 9.31 -2.54 2.06
CA THR A 50 8.97 -1.28 1.37
C THR A 50 10.22 -0.55 0.90
N TYR A 51 11.27 -0.55 1.71
CA TYR A 51 12.56 0.01 1.33
C TYR A 51 13.14 -0.63 0.07
N ASP A 52 13.14 -1.96 0.03
CA ASP A 52 13.67 -2.70 -1.11
C ASP A 52 12.82 -2.45 -2.37
N ILE A 53 11.50 -2.41 -2.24
CA ILE A 53 10.60 -2.07 -3.34
C ILE A 53 10.96 -0.70 -3.91
N ILE A 54 11.07 0.33 -3.07
CA ILE A 54 11.35 1.70 -3.51
C ILE A 54 12.71 1.79 -4.20
N ASN A 55 13.73 1.09 -3.70
CA ASN A 55 15.06 1.10 -4.29
C ASN A 55 15.11 0.43 -5.68
N ASN A 56 14.20 -0.48 -5.96
CA ASN A 56 14.09 -1.15 -7.25
C ASN A 56 13.13 -0.46 -8.24
N ILE A 57 12.43 0.58 -7.82
CA ILE A 57 11.60 1.40 -8.71
C ILE A 57 12.47 2.48 -9.37
N ASP A 58 12.24 2.72 -10.67
CA ASP A 58 12.91 3.79 -11.42
C ASP A 58 12.74 5.15 -10.71
N THR A 59 13.81 5.93 -10.66
CA THR A 59 13.83 7.22 -9.96
C THR A 59 12.78 8.21 -10.45
N ARG A 60 12.41 8.14 -11.74
CA ARG A 60 11.35 8.97 -12.32
C ARG A 60 9.97 8.58 -11.80
N GLN A 61 9.74 7.28 -11.58
CA GLN A 61 8.47 6.76 -11.06
C GLN A 61 8.32 7.02 -9.56
N ARG A 62 9.44 7.14 -8.81
CA ARG A 62 9.40 7.47 -7.38
C ARG A 62 8.72 8.81 -7.08
N LYS A 63 8.74 9.74 -8.02
CA LYS A 63 8.07 11.06 -7.87
C LYS A 63 6.55 10.98 -7.76
N SER A 64 5.97 9.92 -8.30
CA SER A 64 4.52 9.65 -8.27
C SER A 64 4.13 8.54 -7.31
N LEU A 65 5.08 8.09 -6.47
CA LEU A 65 4.86 7.05 -5.49
C LEU A 65 4.17 7.63 -4.24
N VAL A 66 3.19 6.92 -3.74
CA VAL A 66 2.47 7.26 -2.51
C VAL A 66 2.48 6.04 -1.60
N ILE A 67 2.77 6.25 -0.32
CA ILE A 67 2.71 5.21 0.70
C ILE A 67 1.53 5.52 1.63
N VAL A 68 0.72 4.50 1.87
CA VAL A 68 -0.40 4.55 2.81
C VAL A 68 -0.18 3.49 3.87
N ASN A 69 -0.11 3.90 5.13
CA ASN A 69 0.00 2.99 6.24
C ASN A 69 -1.39 2.58 6.74
N VAL A 70 -1.53 1.30 7.05
CA VAL A 70 -2.73 0.72 7.68
C VAL A 70 -2.32 -0.06 8.93
N PRO A 71 -3.21 -0.22 9.91
CA PRO A 71 -2.85 -0.87 11.18
C PRO A 71 -2.34 -2.30 11.00
N GLY A 72 -3.01 -3.10 10.18
CA GLY A 72 -2.67 -4.49 9.98
C GLY A 72 -2.87 -4.95 8.53
N THR A 73 -2.49 -6.19 8.26
CA THR A 73 -2.64 -6.82 6.95
C THR A 73 -4.10 -6.93 6.53
N PHE A 74 -5.00 -7.13 7.51
CA PHE A 74 -6.44 -7.27 7.26
C PHE A 74 -7.07 -6.01 6.67
N GLU A 75 -6.54 -4.82 6.95
CA GLU A 75 -7.04 -3.54 6.47
C GLU A 75 -6.56 -3.18 5.06
N LEU A 76 -5.60 -3.90 4.50
CA LEU A 76 -5.06 -3.62 3.16
C LEU A 76 -6.13 -3.60 2.06
N PRO A 77 -7.03 -4.60 1.95
CA PRO A 77 -8.06 -4.59 0.92
C PRO A 77 -9.03 -3.41 1.05
N PHE A 78 -9.41 -3.06 2.27
CA PHE A 78 -10.29 -1.92 2.51
C PHE A 78 -9.66 -0.60 2.07
N CYS A 79 -8.39 -0.39 2.44
CA CYS A 79 -7.64 0.79 2.02
C CYS A 79 -7.57 0.90 0.50
N ILE A 80 -7.18 -0.18 -0.17
CA ILE A 80 -7.07 -0.24 -1.64
C ILE A 80 -8.41 0.04 -2.30
N LYS A 81 -9.50 -0.56 -1.79
CA LYS A 81 -10.84 -0.32 -2.32
C LYS A 81 -11.24 1.15 -2.24
N LEU A 82 -11.00 1.82 -1.12
CA LEU A 82 -11.30 3.25 -0.97
C LEU A 82 -10.61 4.11 -2.03
N VAL A 83 -9.35 3.79 -2.32
CA VAL A 83 -8.59 4.49 -3.35
C VAL A 83 -9.14 4.21 -4.74
N MET A 84 -9.46 2.94 -5.03
CA MET A 84 -10.03 2.53 -6.30
C MET A 84 -11.39 3.17 -6.56
N ASP A 85 -12.26 3.26 -5.56
CA ASP A 85 -13.56 3.91 -5.66
C ASP A 85 -13.43 5.39 -6.05
N LYS A 86 -12.45 6.08 -5.49
CA LYS A 86 -12.14 7.46 -5.88
C LYS A 86 -11.56 7.58 -7.28
N TYR A 87 -10.68 6.65 -7.61
CA TYR A 87 -10.08 6.59 -8.93
C TYR A 87 -11.14 6.33 -10.02
N ALA A 88 -12.08 5.41 -9.76
CA ALA A 88 -13.14 5.06 -10.70
C ALA A 88 -14.03 6.25 -11.09
N LYS A 89 -14.21 7.22 -10.19
CA LYS A 89 -15.02 8.44 -10.42
C LYS A 89 -14.32 9.49 -11.26
N LYS A 90 -13.03 9.34 -11.59
CA LYS A 90 -12.29 10.33 -12.37
C LYS A 90 -12.60 10.24 -13.86
N LYS A 91 -12.78 11.38 -14.51
CA LYS A 91 -12.96 11.46 -15.98
C LYS A 91 -11.71 11.01 -16.74
N LYS A 92 -10.53 11.42 -16.27
CA LYS A 92 -9.22 10.96 -16.79
C LYS A 92 -8.60 10.03 -15.75
N LYS A 93 -8.38 8.77 -16.12
CA LYS A 93 -7.83 7.73 -15.26
C LYS A 93 -6.37 7.49 -15.64
N PRO A 94 -5.41 8.08 -14.91
CA PRO A 94 -4.00 7.74 -15.14
C PRO A 94 -3.76 6.28 -14.77
N PRO A 95 -2.75 5.62 -15.38
CA PRO A 95 -2.37 4.28 -14.96
C PRO A 95 -2.06 4.22 -13.47
N LEU A 96 -2.55 3.19 -12.81
CA LEU A 96 -2.46 2.99 -11.36
C LEU A 96 -1.99 1.57 -11.08
N ILE A 97 -1.08 1.41 -10.15
CA ILE A 97 -0.59 0.13 -9.66
C ILE A 97 -0.59 0.18 -8.13
N PHE A 98 -1.12 -0.85 -7.52
CA PHE A 98 -1.02 -1.04 -6.08
C PHE A 98 0.03 -2.07 -5.73
N ILE A 99 0.73 -1.83 -4.62
CA ILE A 99 1.59 -2.81 -3.96
C ILE A 99 1.10 -2.92 -2.53
N ALA A 100 0.65 -4.10 -2.16
CA ALA A 100 0.17 -4.39 -0.82
C ALA A 100 1.29 -5.05 -0.02
N VAL A 101 1.76 -4.40 1.03
CA VAL A 101 2.83 -4.91 1.90
C VAL A 101 2.24 -5.23 3.26
N GLY A 102 2.15 -6.52 3.55
CA GLY A 102 1.68 -7.03 4.83
C GLY A 102 2.64 -8.05 5.41
N CYS A 103 2.52 -8.29 6.70
CA CYS A 103 3.24 -9.35 7.39
C CYS A 103 2.25 -10.13 8.24
N VAL A 104 2.20 -11.44 8.03
CA VAL A 104 1.41 -12.37 8.85
C VAL A 104 2.35 -13.45 9.35
N ILE A 105 2.46 -13.57 10.65
CA ILE A 105 3.34 -14.56 11.28
C ILE A 105 2.48 -15.73 11.77
N LYS A 106 2.96 -16.94 11.50
CA LYS A 106 2.30 -18.14 11.96
C LYS A 106 2.24 -18.16 13.49
N GLY A 107 1.03 -18.25 14.02
CA GLY A 107 0.77 -18.37 15.43
C GLY A 107 0.43 -19.81 15.86
N GLU A 108 0.03 -19.95 17.12
CA GLU A 108 -0.44 -21.25 17.66
C GLU A 108 -1.85 -21.60 17.18
N THR A 109 -2.61 -20.63 16.76
CA THR A 109 -3.97 -20.76 16.23
C THR A 109 -3.98 -20.62 14.72
N LYS A 110 -5.10 -20.96 14.07
CA LYS A 110 -5.27 -20.79 12.60
C LYS A 110 -5.60 -19.36 12.18
N HIS A 111 -5.45 -18.39 13.04
CA HIS A 111 -5.80 -17.01 12.76
C HIS A 111 -5.00 -16.41 11.60
N ASP A 112 -3.72 -16.74 11.52
CA ASP A 112 -2.83 -16.36 10.43
C ASP A 112 -3.28 -16.91 9.07
N GLU A 113 -3.74 -18.16 9.02
CA GLU A 113 -4.27 -18.78 7.79
C GLU A 113 -5.55 -18.07 7.32
N TYR A 114 -6.46 -17.73 8.24
CA TYR A 114 -7.70 -17.02 7.91
C TYR A 114 -7.43 -15.61 7.41
N ILE A 115 -6.53 -14.86 8.06
CA ILE A 115 -6.15 -13.52 7.60
C ILE A 115 -5.53 -13.60 6.22
N SER A 116 -4.53 -14.45 6.02
CA SER A 116 -3.80 -14.56 4.76
C SER A 116 -4.73 -14.91 3.60
N SER A 117 -5.56 -15.96 3.76
CA SER A 117 -6.48 -16.38 2.71
C SER A 117 -7.54 -15.33 2.39
N THR A 118 -8.10 -14.69 3.40
CA THR A 118 -9.11 -13.65 3.23
C THR A 118 -8.55 -12.44 2.52
N VAL A 119 -7.36 -11.97 2.92
CA VAL A 119 -6.71 -10.80 2.33
C VAL A 119 -6.32 -11.06 0.88
N ILE A 120 -5.68 -12.20 0.59
CA ILE A 120 -5.27 -12.55 -0.78
C ILE A 120 -6.47 -12.63 -1.72
N ASN A 121 -7.56 -13.29 -1.29
CA ASN A 121 -8.79 -13.38 -2.08
C ASN A 121 -9.43 -12.01 -2.31
N ALA A 122 -9.47 -11.16 -1.29
CA ALA A 122 -10.01 -9.81 -1.41
C ALA A 122 -9.18 -8.95 -2.38
N LEU A 123 -7.85 -8.97 -2.28
CA LEU A 123 -6.96 -8.25 -3.19
C LEU A 123 -7.12 -8.72 -4.64
N ARG A 124 -7.18 -10.04 -4.85
CA ARG A 124 -7.43 -10.61 -6.18
C ARG A 124 -8.77 -10.13 -6.75
N ASN A 125 -9.83 -10.18 -5.98
CA ASN A 125 -11.17 -9.77 -6.43
C ASN A 125 -11.19 -8.28 -6.78
N LEU A 126 -10.59 -7.41 -5.97
CA LEU A 126 -10.46 -5.99 -6.28
C LEU A 126 -9.68 -5.74 -7.57
N SER A 127 -8.57 -6.45 -7.76
CA SER A 127 -7.77 -6.32 -8.98
C SER A 127 -8.59 -6.65 -10.24
N LEU A 128 -9.39 -7.71 -10.19
CA LEU A 128 -10.26 -8.11 -11.31
C LEU A 128 -11.43 -7.15 -11.52
N GLU A 129 -12.10 -6.73 -10.44
CA GLU A 129 -13.26 -5.83 -10.48
C GLU A 129 -12.89 -4.48 -11.10
N TYR A 130 -11.81 -3.87 -10.61
CA TYR A 130 -11.39 -2.54 -11.04
C TYR A 130 -10.44 -2.54 -12.24
N LYS A 131 -9.98 -3.72 -12.68
CA LYS A 131 -8.98 -3.88 -13.74
C LYS A 131 -7.69 -3.09 -13.47
N VAL A 132 -7.26 -3.10 -12.22
CA VAL A 132 -6.06 -2.42 -11.72
C VAL A 132 -5.14 -3.46 -11.07
N PRO A 133 -3.86 -3.52 -11.47
CA PRO A 133 -2.92 -4.47 -10.87
C PRO A 133 -2.73 -4.22 -9.38
N ILE A 134 -2.76 -5.30 -8.60
CA ILE A 134 -2.35 -5.32 -7.20
C ILE A 134 -1.29 -6.39 -7.05
N ILE A 135 -0.11 -5.97 -6.61
CA ILE A 135 1.04 -6.83 -6.31
C ILE A 135 1.08 -7.02 -4.79
N ASN A 136 1.25 -8.24 -4.32
CA ASN A 136 1.42 -8.55 -2.90
C ASN A 136 2.43 -9.69 -2.69
#